data_470fc6d5184531bbd5b55131b0f98ec8
#
_entry.id   470fc6d5184531bbd5b55131b0f98ec8
#
_cell.length_a   1.000
_cell.length_b   1.000
_cell.length_c   1.000
_cell.angle_alpha   90.00
_cell.angle_beta   90.00
_cell.angle_gamma   90.00
#
_symmetry.space_group_name_H-M   'P 1'
#
loop_
_entity.id
_entity.type
_entity.pdbx_description
1 polymer ?
#
loop_
_entity_poly.entity_id
_entity_poly.type
_entity_poly.pdbx_seq_one_letter_code
_entity_poly.pdbx_strand_id
1 'polypeptide(L)'
;MPVGVQVSLLALYKEKNMKLIERIEQLSKIGATENGISRLTDSIEDIRGKSLVMQWMLEDGLSVSKDIYGNIRGTLPGSGPPIVTGSHTDTVATAGKYDGALGVLAGIEAARELKGKLKHPLEVVIFYDEENTMSGSIGYCSKKPEIKAFIELHVEQGPVLDHQGVDIGIVEGIVGQRRCSVKIFGQENHAGTTPMNMRDDALVKTSQIITYINEKALTYDGLVATVGVLNVYPNAFSVVPGRVDFTLQIRDLDSDRMEKFVEDVSKEFDFGYEIQHKSEPALCDSWVKDCISRASSKFGLKSILMPSRASHDSQNFTFCPMGMIFVPSIGGISHSPKERTTDEMCHNGVKVLIETIKNLDK
;
A
#
# COMPACT_ATOMS: atom_id res chain seq x y z
N MET A 1 -14.84 39.21 14.74
CA MET A 1 -15.87 38.43 14.05
C MET A 1 -16.97 38.08 15.02
N PRO A 2 -18.26 38.15 14.64
CA PRO A 2 -19.34 37.84 15.58
C PRO A 2 -19.29 36.37 15.99
N VAL A 3 -19.42 36.09 17.25
CA VAL A 3 -19.36 34.77 17.90
C VAL A 3 -20.31 33.74 17.23
N GLY A 4 -21.44 34.19 16.71
CA GLY A 4 -22.43 33.32 16.04
C GLY A 4 -22.00 32.72 14.73
N VAL A 5 -21.12 33.38 13.96
CA VAL A 5 -20.57 32.86 12.68
C VAL A 5 -19.51 31.77 12.95
N GLN A 6 -18.77 31.93 14.02
CA GLN A 6 -17.73 30.97 14.41
C GLN A 6 -18.33 29.63 14.92
N VAL A 7 -19.46 29.71 15.64
CA VAL A 7 -20.19 28.51 16.11
C VAL A 7 -20.83 27.74 14.93
N SER A 8 -21.37 28.47 13.94
CA SER A 8 -21.97 27.87 12.72
C SER A 8 -20.91 27.17 11.84
N LEU A 9 -19.74 27.77 11.66
CA LEU A 9 -18.63 27.17 10.92
C LEU A 9 -18.03 25.93 11.62
N LEU A 10 -17.91 25.98 12.96
CA LEU A 10 -17.47 24.84 13.77
C LEU A 10 -18.49 23.69 13.77
N ALA A 11 -19.80 24.01 13.80
CA ALA A 11 -20.86 23.01 13.73
C ALA A 11 -20.89 22.33 12.35
N LEU A 12 -20.82 23.10 11.25
CA LEU A 12 -20.71 22.58 9.89
C LEU A 12 -19.42 21.76 9.67
N TYR A 13 -18.31 22.19 10.28
CA TYR A 13 -17.04 21.45 10.22
C TYR A 13 -17.12 20.14 11.01
N LYS A 14 -17.76 20.13 12.19
CA LYS A 14 -18.01 18.91 12.97
C LYS A 14 -18.97 17.96 12.28
N GLU A 15 -20.01 18.46 11.63
CA GLU A 15 -20.98 17.64 10.90
C GLU A 15 -20.38 16.98 9.67
N LYS A 16 -19.53 17.69 8.94
CA LYS A 16 -18.74 17.14 7.81
C LYS A 16 -17.72 16.09 8.28
N ASN A 17 -17.05 16.34 9.39
CA ASN A 17 -16.05 15.43 9.95
C ASN A 17 -16.67 14.15 10.54
N MET A 18 -17.88 14.24 11.10
CA MET A 18 -18.57 13.09 11.68
C MET A 18 -18.89 12.01 10.64
N LYS A 19 -19.20 12.36 9.37
CA LYS A 19 -19.55 11.33 8.36
C LYS A 19 -18.41 10.38 8.03
N LEU A 20 -17.19 10.84 7.80
CA LEU A 20 -16.06 9.97 7.50
C LEU A 20 -15.80 8.98 8.65
N ILE A 21 -15.59 9.51 9.86
CA ILE A 21 -15.24 8.68 11.02
C ILE A 21 -16.40 7.76 11.38
N GLU A 22 -17.65 8.27 11.34
CA GLU A 22 -18.84 7.48 11.59
C GLU A 22 -18.98 6.33 10.57
N ARG A 23 -18.69 6.58 9.29
CA ARG A 23 -18.72 5.55 8.24
C ARG A 23 -17.62 4.51 8.42
N ILE A 24 -16.40 4.93 8.81
CA ILE A 24 -15.32 4.01 9.17
C ILE A 24 -15.79 3.10 10.32
N GLU A 25 -16.37 3.68 11.38
CA GLU A 25 -16.87 2.93 12.54
C GLU A 25 -18.05 2.00 12.18
N GLN A 26 -18.93 2.42 11.29
CA GLN A 26 -20.04 1.57 10.84
C GLN A 26 -19.54 0.41 9.98
N LEU A 27 -18.63 0.67 9.02
CA LEU A 27 -18.05 -0.36 8.16
C LEU A 27 -17.21 -1.36 8.98
N SER A 28 -16.51 -0.89 10.00
CA SER A 28 -15.68 -1.73 10.86
C SER A 28 -16.47 -2.78 11.66
N LYS A 29 -17.77 -2.59 11.87
CA LYS A 29 -18.63 -3.56 12.54
C LYS A 29 -18.96 -4.77 11.66
N ILE A 30 -18.83 -4.62 10.33
CA ILE A 30 -19.06 -5.72 9.39
C ILE A 30 -17.78 -6.55 9.31
N GLY A 31 -17.86 -7.83 9.68
CA GLY A 31 -16.73 -8.74 9.78
C GLY A 31 -15.92 -8.58 11.06
N ALA A 32 -16.39 -7.81 12.06
CA ALA A 32 -15.73 -7.70 13.36
C ALA A 32 -15.71 -9.04 14.10
N THR A 33 -14.52 -9.43 14.57
CA THR A 33 -14.27 -10.63 15.36
C THR A 33 -13.48 -10.26 16.62
N GLU A 34 -13.26 -11.22 17.52
CA GLU A 34 -12.36 -11.02 18.68
C GLU A 34 -10.88 -10.75 18.28
N ASN A 35 -10.49 -11.15 17.07
CA ASN A 35 -9.12 -11.05 16.56
C ASN A 35 -8.92 -9.92 15.53
N GLY A 36 -9.93 -9.07 15.31
CA GLY A 36 -9.89 -7.99 14.33
C GLY A 36 -11.04 -8.05 13.33
N ILE A 37 -10.87 -7.39 12.20
CA ILE A 37 -11.87 -7.35 11.13
C ILE A 37 -11.51 -8.37 10.05
N SER A 38 -12.48 -9.15 9.59
CA SER A 38 -12.34 -10.11 8.50
C SER A 38 -13.46 -9.91 7.48
N ARG A 39 -13.13 -9.29 6.35
CA ARG A 39 -13.96 -9.12 5.16
C ARG A 39 -13.24 -9.71 3.95
N LEU A 40 -12.95 -11.00 4.02
CA LEU A 40 -12.28 -11.70 2.91
C LEU A 40 -13.12 -11.59 1.65
N THR A 41 -12.47 -11.39 0.52
CA THR A 41 -13.12 -11.29 -0.79
C THR A 41 -14.16 -12.39 -1.00
N ASP A 42 -15.34 -12.01 -1.49
CA ASP A 42 -16.52 -12.86 -1.71
C ASP A 42 -17.14 -13.48 -0.44
N SER A 43 -16.66 -13.14 0.74
CA SER A 43 -17.37 -13.49 1.97
C SER A 43 -18.70 -12.74 2.11
N ILE A 44 -19.59 -13.24 2.96
CA ILE A 44 -20.84 -12.54 3.29
C ILE A 44 -20.55 -11.15 3.85
N GLU A 45 -19.49 -11.01 4.64
CA GLU A 45 -19.04 -9.77 5.25
C GLU A 45 -18.54 -8.78 4.18
N ASP A 46 -17.79 -9.23 3.18
CA ASP A 46 -17.35 -8.40 2.06
C ASP A 46 -18.56 -7.90 1.24
N ILE A 47 -19.47 -8.79 0.90
CA ILE A 47 -20.71 -8.43 0.17
C ILE A 47 -21.54 -7.41 0.96
N ARG A 48 -21.69 -7.58 2.28
CA ARG A 48 -22.40 -6.63 3.15
C ARG A 48 -21.67 -5.29 3.24
N GLY A 49 -20.34 -5.30 3.39
CA GLY A 49 -19.51 -4.11 3.44
C GLY A 49 -19.64 -3.30 2.15
N LYS A 50 -19.46 -3.93 0.99
CA LYS A 50 -19.63 -3.31 -0.32
C LYS A 50 -21.04 -2.76 -0.52
N SER A 51 -22.08 -3.50 -0.09
CA SER A 51 -23.48 -3.05 -0.19
C SER A 51 -23.72 -1.78 0.64
N LEU A 52 -23.17 -1.70 1.85
CA LEU A 52 -23.28 -0.52 2.71
C LEU A 52 -22.57 0.69 2.07
N VAL A 53 -21.38 0.50 1.51
CA VAL A 53 -20.63 1.58 0.85
C VAL A 53 -21.35 2.04 -0.42
N MET A 54 -21.92 1.13 -1.21
CA MET A 54 -22.76 1.47 -2.36
C MET A 54 -23.96 2.34 -1.95
N GLN A 55 -24.61 2.01 -0.84
CA GLN A 55 -25.71 2.83 -0.31
C GLN A 55 -25.23 4.26 -0.02
N TRP A 56 -24.09 4.44 0.64
CA TRP A 56 -23.54 5.77 0.92
C TRP A 56 -23.16 6.54 -0.36
N MET A 57 -22.63 5.87 -1.39
CA MET A 57 -22.40 6.49 -2.69
C MET A 57 -23.70 7.04 -3.30
N LEU A 58 -24.79 6.26 -3.26
CA LEU A 58 -26.11 6.69 -3.75
C LEU A 58 -26.68 7.86 -2.93
N GLU A 59 -26.60 7.79 -1.60
CA GLU A 59 -27.05 8.87 -0.68
C GLU A 59 -26.32 10.19 -0.93
N ASP A 60 -25.02 10.14 -1.25
CA ASP A 60 -24.22 11.32 -1.59
C ASP A 60 -24.38 11.74 -3.07
N GLY A 61 -25.18 10.98 -3.84
CA GLY A 61 -25.65 11.35 -5.19
C GLY A 61 -24.70 10.95 -6.30
N LEU A 62 -23.89 9.92 -6.12
CA LEU A 62 -23.15 9.28 -7.19
C LEU A 62 -24.07 8.30 -7.94
N SER A 63 -23.85 8.15 -9.24
CA SER A 63 -24.43 7.05 -10.01
C SER A 63 -23.59 5.80 -9.82
N VAL A 64 -24.19 4.70 -9.30
CA VAL A 64 -23.43 3.50 -8.94
C VAL A 64 -23.64 2.39 -9.96
N SER A 65 -22.53 1.75 -10.35
CA SER A 65 -22.52 0.59 -11.25
C SER A 65 -21.49 -0.44 -10.77
N LYS A 66 -21.64 -1.68 -11.22
CA LYS A 66 -20.64 -2.75 -11.04
C LYS A 66 -20.11 -3.14 -12.41
N ASP A 67 -18.79 -3.23 -12.56
CA ASP A 67 -18.17 -3.69 -13.80
C ASP A 67 -18.02 -5.22 -13.84
N ILE A 68 -17.55 -5.73 -14.98
CA ILE A 68 -17.38 -7.19 -15.20
C ILE A 68 -16.24 -7.80 -14.40
N TYR A 69 -15.38 -6.97 -13.80
CA TYR A 69 -14.25 -7.39 -12.97
C TYR A 69 -14.59 -7.42 -11.47
N GLY A 70 -15.82 -7.05 -11.14
CA GLY A 70 -16.30 -7.02 -9.76
C GLY A 70 -16.16 -5.67 -9.06
N ASN A 71 -15.50 -4.67 -9.69
CA ASN A 71 -15.36 -3.35 -9.12
C ASN A 71 -16.71 -2.62 -9.01
N ILE A 72 -16.88 -1.85 -7.96
CA ILE A 72 -18.01 -0.96 -7.76
C ILE A 72 -17.56 0.46 -8.08
N ARG A 73 -18.28 1.13 -8.95
CA ARG A 73 -17.96 2.46 -9.46
C ARG A 73 -19.07 3.44 -9.12
N GLY A 74 -18.74 4.49 -8.38
CA GLY A 74 -19.62 5.61 -8.09
C GLY A 74 -19.16 6.84 -8.87
N THR A 75 -20.02 7.44 -9.72
CA THR A 75 -19.60 8.50 -10.66
C THR A 75 -20.41 9.76 -10.46
N LEU A 76 -19.73 10.91 -10.37
CA LEU A 76 -20.29 12.24 -10.57
C LEU A 76 -20.12 12.68 -12.03
N PRO A 77 -21.16 13.33 -12.61
CA PRO A 77 -21.10 13.78 -14.01
C PRO A 77 -20.06 14.89 -14.23
N GLY A 78 -19.53 14.96 -15.45
CA GLY A 78 -18.63 15.98 -15.94
C GLY A 78 -18.37 15.81 -17.44
N SER A 79 -17.37 16.48 -17.98
CA SER A 79 -16.99 16.43 -19.38
C SER A 79 -15.54 15.99 -19.56
N GLY A 80 -15.26 15.13 -20.55
CA GLY A 80 -13.93 14.60 -20.83
C GLY A 80 -13.54 13.40 -19.95
N PRO A 81 -12.24 13.04 -19.93
CA PRO A 81 -11.74 11.91 -19.18
C PRO A 81 -11.94 12.09 -17.68
N PRO A 82 -12.37 11.05 -16.93
CA PRO A 82 -12.60 11.16 -15.51
C PRO A 82 -11.29 11.32 -14.70
N ILE A 83 -11.39 12.00 -13.56
CA ILE A 83 -10.46 11.84 -12.47
C ILE A 83 -10.97 10.64 -11.67
N VAL A 84 -10.11 9.67 -11.40
CA VAL A 84 -10.47 8.44 -10.68
C VAL A 84 -9.78 8.43 -9.32
N THR A 85 -10.53 8.10 -8.28
CA THR A 85 -10.01 7.85 -6.94
C THR A 85 -10.65 6.59 -6.37
N GLY A 86 -10.01 5.94 -5.44
CA GLY A 86 -10.56 4.74 -4.82
C GLY A 86 -9.49 3.93 -4.12
N SER A 87 -9.88 2.77 -3.66
CA SER A 87 -9.11 1.73 -3.01
C SER A 87 -10.00 0.50 -2.85
N HIS A 88 -9.77 -0.33 -1.85
CA HIS A 88 -10.54 -1.55 -1.58
C HIS A 88 -11.31 -1.50 -0.25
N THR A 89 -12.15 -2.50 -0.01
CA THR A 89 -12.86 -2.71 1.26
C THR A 89 -12.77 -4.14 1.78
N ASP A 90 -12.25 -5.06 0.97
CA ASP A 90 -11.84 -6.38 1.45
C ASP A 90 -10.64 -6.24 2.39
N THR A 91 -10.38 -7.28 3.17
CA THR A 91 -9.34 -7.26 4.21
C THR A 91 -8.62 -8.59 4.26
N VAL A 92 -7.40 -8.59 4.82
CA VAL A 92 -6.79 -9.82 5.33
C VAL A 92 -7.62 -10.43 6.48
N ALA A 93 -7.28 -11.65 6.91
CA ALA A 93 -8.06 -12.39 7.90
C ALA A 93 -8.18 -11.70 9.27
N THR A 94 -7.22 -10.85 9.64
CA THR A 94 -7.17 -10.16 10.96
C THR A 94 -6.73 -8.71 10.76
N ALA A 95 -7.57 -7.91 10.12
CA ALA A 95 -7.26 -6.53 9.76
C ALA A 95 -7.68 -5.51 10.83
N GLY A 96 -7.22 -4.28 10.62
CA GLY A 96 -7.74 -3.07 11.23
C GLY A 96 -8.96 -2.53 10.48
N LYS A 97 -9.27 -1.24 10.67
CA LYS A 97 -10.46 -0.61 10.11
C LYS A 97 -10.18 0.45 9.05
N TYR A 98 -8.90 0.73 8.76
CA TYR A 98 -8.50 1.84 7.91
C TYR A 98 -7.95 1.40 6.58
N ASP A 99 -7.24 0.27 6.56
CA ASP A 99 -6.61 -0.30 5.37
C ASP A 99 -7.61 -0.42 4.22
N GLY A 100 -7.30 0.18 3.08
CA GLY A 100 -8.18 0.33 1.91
C GLY A 100 -9.45 1.13 2.16
N ALA A 101 -10.19 0.81 3.22
CA ALA A 101 -11.47 1.42 3.56
C ALA A 101 -11.39 2.96 3.69
N LEU A 102 -10.30 3.48 4.24
CA LEU A 102 -10.09 4.93 4.35
C LEU A 102 -10.07 5.58 2.96
N GLY A 103 -9.38 5.00 1.98
CA GLY A 103 -9.27 5.54 0.62
C GLY A 103 -10.61 5.62 -0.09
N VAL A 104 -11.40 4.56 0.00
CA VAL A 104 -12.76 4.53 -0.56
C VAL A 104 -13.67 5.58 0.08
N LEU A 105 -13.70 5.63 1.41
CA LEU A 105 -14.56 6.56 2.15
C LEU A 105 -14.12 8.02 1.95
N ALA A 106 -12.81 8.27 1.86
CA ALA A 106 -12.25 9.57 1.50
C ALA A 106 -12.66 9.99 0.08
N GLY A 107 -12.68 9.08 -0.88
CA GLY A 107 -13.17 9.31 -2.22
C GLY A 107 -14.64 9.72 -2.24
N ILE A 108 -15.50 9.08 -1.45
CA ILE A 108 -16.92 9.43 -1.30
C ILE A 108 -17.08 10.82 -0.66
N GLU A 109 -16.28 11.13 0.38
CA GLU A 109 -16.28 12.47 0.99
C GLU A 109 -15.83 13.54 -0.03
N ALA A 110 -14.80 13.24 -0.84
CA ALA A 110 -14.37 14.13 -1.90
C ALA A 110 -15.46 14.34 -2.95
N ALA A 111 -16.15 13.29 -3.37
CA ALA A 111 -17.26 13.38 -4.30
C ALA A 111 -18.40 14.23 -3.74
N ARG A 112 -18.80 14.04 -2.49
CA ARG A 112 -19.82 14.84 -1.81
C ARG A 112 -19.47 16.33 -1.77
N GLU A 113 -18.23 16.66 -1.41
CA GLU A 113 -17.76 18.05 -1.33
C GLU A 113 -17.63 18.72 -2.70
N LEU A 114 -17.27 17.94 -3.73
CA LEU A 114 -16.97 18.44 -5.07
C LEU A 114 -18.13 18.34 -6.05
N LYS A 115 -19.29 17.84 -5.62
CA LYS A 115 -20.48 17.72 -6.45
C LYS A 115 -20.87 19.05 -7.11
N GLY A 116 -20.93 19.07 -8.46
CA GLY A 116 -21.24 20.25 -9.25
C GLY A 116 -20.14 21.33 -9.27
N LYS A 117 -18.93 21.02 -8.81
CA LYS A 117 -17.79 21.95 -8.76
C LYS A 117 -16.65 21.55 -9.70
N LEU A 118 -16.71 20.40 -10.31
CA LEU A 118 -15.68 19.86 -11.21
C LEU A 118 -16.11 19.97 -12.67
N LYS A 119 -15.14 20.17 -13.53
CA LYS A 119 -15.28 20.13 -14.99
C LYS A 119 -15.30 18.68 -15.48
N HIS A 120 -14.37 17.86 -14.97
CA HIS A 120 -14.24 16.47 -15.34
C HIS A 120 -15.14 15.58 -14.46
N PRO A 121 -15.58 14.42 -14.95
CA PRO A 121 -16.23 13.44 -14.10
C PRO A 121 -15.31 13.03 -12.95
N LEU A 122 -15.87 12.79 -11.77
CA LEU A 122 -15.15 12.16 -10.67
C LEU A 122 -15.70 10.75 -10.46
N GLU A 123 -14.83 9.75 -10.54
CA GLU A 123 -15.16 8.36 -10.29
C GLU A 123 -14.51 7.88 -9.01
N VAL A 124 -15.30 7.31 -8.12
CA VAL A 124 -14.85 6.64 -6.89
C VAL A 124 -15.00 5.14 -7.10
N VAL A 125 -13.91 4.38 -6.95
CA VAL A 125 -13.90 2.94 -7.22
C VAL A 125 -13.63 2.16 -5.94
N ILE A 126 -14.41 1.10 -5.70
CA ILE A 126 -14.06 0.02 -4.79
C ILE A 126 -13.49 -1.10 -5.65
N PHE A 127 -12.20 -1.30 -5.60
CA PHE A 127 -11.55 -2.38 -6.34
C PHE A 127 -11.87 -3.73 -5.70
N TYR A 128 -11.95 -4.75 -6.54
CA TYR A 128 -12.24 -6.11 -6.14
C TYR A 128 -10.95 -6.88 -5.87
N ASP A 129 -10.89 -7.56 -4.70
CA ASP A 129 -9.86 -8.53 -4.33
C ASP A 129 -8.42 -7.93 -4.31
N GLU A 130 -8.26 -6.76 -3.67
CA GLU A 130 -6.94 -6.11 -3.58
C GLU A 130 -5.98 -6.93 -2.73
N GLU A 131 -6.41 -7.34 -1.54
CA GLU A 131 -5.61 -8.03 -0.52
C GLU A 131 -5.09 -9.42 -0.96
N ASN A 132 -5.58 -9.95 -2.08
CA ASN A 132 -5.20 -11.28 -2.56
C ASN A 132 -4.62 -11.24 -3.98
N THR A 133 -5.39 -10.82 -4.99
CA THR A 133 -4.97 -10.92 -6.40
C THR A 133 -4.95 -9.59 -7.15
N MET A 134 -5.54 -8.52 -6.62
CA MET A 134 -5.77 -7.24 -7.31
C MET A 134 -6.52 -7.40 -8.64
N SER A 135 -7.30 -8.49 -8.80
CA SER A 135 -7.95 -8.80 -10.07
C SER A 135 -8.91 -7.70 -10.53
N GLY A 136 -9.47 -6.94 -9.59
CA GLY A 136 -10.31 -5.80 -9.88
C GLY A 136 -9.58 -4.67 -10.60
N SER A 137 -8.51 -4.15 -10.03
CA SER A 137 -7.72 -3.06 -10.63
C SER A 137 -6.96 -3.52 -11.87
N ILE A 138 -6.42 -4.74 -11.89
CA ILE A 138 -5.82 -5.36 -13.08
C ILE A 138 -6.86 -5.39 -14.23
N GLY A 139 -8.06 -5.86 -13.93
CA GLY A 139 -9.16 -5.94 -14.90
C GLY A 139 -9.59 -4.55 -15.40
N TYR A 140 -9.76 -3.57 -14.48
CA TYR A 140 -10.09 -2.19 -14.82
C TYR A 140 -9.05 -1.58 -15.77
N CYS A 141 -7.78 -1.76 -15.49
CA CYS A 141 -6.66 -1.22 -16.25
C CYS A 141 -6.36 -1.98 -17.54
N SER A 142 -6.88 -3.20 -17.71
CA SER A 142 -6.56 -4.07 -18.86
C SER A 142 -6.88 -3.44 -20.23
N LYS A 143 -7.90 -2.59 -20.28
CA LYS A 143 -8.32 -1.88 -21.51
C LYS A 143 -7.71 -0.48 -21.64
N LYS A 144 -6.87 -0.08 -20.68
CA LYS A 144 -6.26 1.27 -20.62
C LYS A 144 -7.30 2.37 -20.92
N PRO A 145 -8.39 2.48 -20.11
CA PRO A 145 -9.42 3.48 -20.36
C PRO A 145 -8.82 4.88 -20.33
N GLU A 146 -9.40 5.80 -21.06
CA GLU A 146 -8.96 7.19 -21.03
C GLU A 146 -9.31 7.80 -19.67
N ILE A 147 -8.29 8.13 -18.88
CA ILE A 147 -8.37 8.68 -17.52
C ILE A 147 -7.51 9.94 -17.48
N LYS A 148 -8.03 11.03 -16.89
CA LYS A 148 -7.25 12.24 -16.69
C LYS A 148 -6.14 12.06 -15.68
N ALA A 149 -6.46 11.47 -14.53
CA ALA A 149 -5.52 11.06 -13.50
C ALA A 149 -6.18 10.04 -12.55
N PHE A 150 -5.36 9.19 -11.93
CA PHE A 150 -5.73 8.35 -10.80
C PHE A 150 -5.05 8.85 -9.52
N ILE A 151 -5.80 8.90 -8.42
CA ILE A 151 -5.27 9.30 -7.11
C ILE A 151 -5.84 8.42 -6.01
N GLU A 152 -4.98 7.79 -5.21
CA GLU A 152 -5.38 6.96 -4.08
C GLU A 152 -4.93 7.59 -2.75
N LEU A 153 -5.83 7.65 -1.77
CA LEU A 153 -5.49 7.93 -0.38
C LEU A 153 -5.42 6.63 0.39
N HIS A 154 -4.36 6.46 1.18
CA HIS A 154 -4.18 5.24 1.98
C HIS A 154 -3.51 5.55 3.32
N VAL A 155 -3.56 4.63 4.28
CA VAL A 155 -2.67 4.64 5.44
C VAL A 155 -1.28 4.20 5.01
N GLU A 156 -0.22 4.70 5.67
CA GLU A 156 1.17 4.37 5.28
C GLU A 156 1.49 2.88 5.43
N GLN A 157 0.84 2.18 6.35
CA GLN A 157 1.15 0.81 6.76
C GLN A 157 2.59 0.63 7.30
N GLY A 158 3.27 1.74 7.54
CA GLY A 158 4.65 1.82 8.01
C GLY A 158 4.84 2.90 9.07
N PRO A 159 6.00 2.98 9.73
CA PRO A 159 6.22 3.85 10.88
C PRO A 159 6.82 5.22 10.53
N VAL A 160 7.12 5.52 9.26
CA VAL A 160 7.98 6.66 8.89
C VAL A 160 7.30 7.99 9.22
N LEU A 161 6.05 8.18 8.80
CA LEU A 161 5.32 9.44 9.01
C LEU A 161 5.08 9.69 10.51
N ASP A 162 4.62 8.67 11.24
CA ASP A 162 4.38 8.77 12.68
C ASP A 162 5.68 9.08 13.44
N HIS A 163 6.75 8.34 13.17
CA HIS A 163 8.05 8.54 13.82
C HIS A 163 8.66 9.93 13.55
N GLN A 164 8.44 10.48 12.35
CA GLN A 164 8.99 11.80 11.96
C GLN A 164 8.04 12.97 12.30
N GLY A 165 6.83 12.70 12.77
CA GLY A 165 5.82 13.73 13.03
C GLY A 165 5.45 14.50 11.76
N VAL A 166 5.22 13.77 10.66
CA VAL A 166 4.84 14.29 9.34
C VAL A 166 3.39 13.93 9.05
N ASP A 167 2.63 14.88 8.51
CA ASP A 167 1.18 14.73 8.33
C ASP A 167 0.82 13.96 7.07
N ILE A 168 1.62 14.09 6.00
CA ILE A 168 1.30 13.57 4.65
C ILE A 168 2.54 12.95 4.01
N GLY A 169 2.40 11.72 3.53
CA GLY A 169 3.33 11.09 2.59
C GLY A 169 2.89 11.35 1.16
N ILE A 170 3.79 11.95 0.37
CA ILE A 170 3.62 12.07 -1.08
C ILE A 170 4.35 10.89 -1.70
N VAL A 171 3.61 9.93 -2.22
CA VAL A 171 4.22 8.69 -2.70
C VAL A 171 4.97 8.92 -4.01
N GLU A 172 6.24 8.52 -4.05
CA GLU A 172 7.08 8.60 -5.25
C GLU A 172 6.77 7.50 -6.25
N GLY A 173 6.33 6.37 -5.73
CA GLY A 173 5.97 5.17 -6.49
C GLY A 173 5.79 3.98 -5.56
N ILE A 174 5.23 2.91 -6.11
CA ILE A 174 5.12 1.60 -5.46
C ILE A 174 6.34 0.80 -5.88
N VAL A 175 7.08 0.26 -4.91
CA VAL A 175 8.33 -0.46 -5.17
C VAL A 175 8.11 -1.72 -6.00
N GLY A 176 9.06 -1.99 -6.89
CA GLY A 176 9.18 -3.29 -7.52
C GLY A 176 9.73 -4.34 -6.56
N GLN A 177 9.70 -5.59 -6.98
CA GLN A 177 10.14 -6.72 -6.16
C GLN A 177 10.96 -7.71 -6.98
N ARG A 178 11.99 -8.25 -6.34
CA ARG A 178 12.72 -9.45 -6.78
C ARG A 178 12.70 -10.45 -5.64
N ARG A 179 12.25 -11.68 -5.91
CA ARG A 179 12.34 -12.80 -4.99
C ARG A 179 13.19 -13.88 -5.60
N CYS A 180 14.32 -14.17 -4.97
CA CYS A 180 15.29 -15.14 -5.45
C CYS A 180 15.33 -16.36 -4.53
N SER A 181 15.43 -17.56 -5.11
CA SER A 181 15.79 -18.79 -4.41
C SER A 181 17.29 -19.00 -4.54
N VAL A 182 17.95 -19.29 -3.45
CA VAL A 182 19.40 -19.51 -3.38
C VAL A 182 19.67 -20.83 -2.67
N LYS A 183 20.65 -21.58 -3.17
CA LYS A 183 21.12 -22.85 -2.58
C LYS A 183 22.62 -22.76 -2.31
N ILE A 184 23.00 -22.95 -1.05
CA ILE A 184 24.41 -22.98 -0.64
C ILE A 184 24.77 -24.41 -0.29
N PHE A 185 25.89 -24.87 -0.83
CA PHE A 185 26.38 -26.21 -0.64
C PHE A 185 27.61 -26.24 0.26
N GLY A 186 27.73 -27.31 1.02
CA GLY A 186 28.86 -27.70 1.83
C GLY A 186 29.00 -29.22 1.80
N GLN A 187 29.66 -29.77 2.81
CA GLN A 187 29.86 -31.22 2.96
C GLN A 187 29.31 -31.73 4.26
N GLU A 188 28.29 -32.59 4.20
CA GLU A 188 27.78 -33.28 5.39
C GLU A 188 28.88 -34.15 6.02
N ASN A 189 28.98 -34.06 7.32
CA ASN A 189 29.92 -34.88 8.07
C ASN A 189 29.50 -35.00 9.55
N HIS A 190 30.13 -35.91 10.31
CA HIS A 190 29.85 -36.09 11.72
C HIS A 190 30.30 -34.86 12.55
N ALA A 191 29.38 -34.23 13.26
CA ALA A 191 29.63 -32.97 13.97
C ALA A 191 30.67 -33.09 15.09
N GLY A 192 30.82 -34.26 15.74
CA GLY A 192 31.78 -34.48 16.82
C GLY A 192 33.19 -34.87 16.37
N THR A 193 33.30 -35.61 15.25
CA THR A 193 34.59 -36.15 14.79
C THR A 193 35.27 -35.32 13.71
N THR A 194 34.56 -34.37 13.08
CA THR A 194 35.13 -33.50 12.05
C THR A 194 35.75 -32.27 12.73
N PRO A 195 37.08 -32.09 12.67
CA PRO A 195 37.74 -30.88 13.20
C PRO A 195 37.21 -29.61 12.58
N MET A 196 37.20 -28.50 13.32
CA MET A 196 36.64 -27.20 12.84
C MET A 196 37.29 -26.72 11.54
N ASN A 197 38.60 -26.85 11.40
CA ASN A 197 39.37 -26.44 10.24
C ASN A 197 39.22 -27.38 9.00
N MET A 198 38.48 -28.48 9.13
CA MET A 198 38.21 -29.44 8.04
C MET A 198 36.74 -29.47 7.65
N ARG A 199 35.91 -28.56 8.20
CA ARG A 199 34.50 -28.47 7.91
C ARG A 199 34.27 -27.63 6.66
N ASP A 200 33.35 -28.09 5.83
CA ASP A 200 32.71 -27.34 4.79
C ASP A 200 31.22 -27.19 5.13
N ASP A 201 30.90 -26.24 6.00
CA ASP A 201 29.59 -26.05 6.62
C ASP A 201 28.75 -25.05 5.83
N ALA A 202 27.69 -25.54 5.17
CA ALA A 202 26.78 -24.73 4.37
C ALA A 202 26.06 -23.67 5.21
N LEU A 203 25.77 -23.95 6.51
CA LEU A 203 25.05 -22.99 7.36
C LEU A 203 25.97 -21.84 7.79
N VAL A 204 27.24 -22.13 8.08
CA VAL A 204 28.23 -21.07 8.39
C VAL A 204 28.44 -20.18 7.18
N LYS A 205 28.60 -20.72 5.98
CA LYS A 205 28.66 -19.93 4.74
C LYS A 205 27.41 -19.05 4.56
N THR A 206 26.22 -19.62 4.74
CA THR A 206 24.96 -18.91 4.61
C THR A 206 24.83 -17.78 5.63
N SER A 207 25.29 -17.96 6.87
CA SER A 207 25.24 -16.91 7.88
C SER A 207 26.08 -15.69 7.49
N GLN A 208 27.23 -15.88 6.86
CA GLN A 208 28.09 -14.81 6.33
C GLN A 208 27.40 -14.07 5.19
N ILE A 209 26.75 -14.81 4.28
CA ILE A 209 25.99 -14.25 3.17
C ILE A 209 24.84 -13.37 3.70
N ILE A 210 24.05 -13.86 4.67
CA ILE A 210 22.93 -13.11 5.26
C ILE A 210 23.42 -11.84 5.95
N THR A 211 24.51 -11.92 6.69
CA THR A 211 25.11 -10.72 7.32
C THR A 211 25.53 -9.70 6.27
N TYR A 212 26.22 -10.13 5.22
CA TYR A 212 26.63 -9.25 4.12
C TYR A 212 25.44 -8.64 3.39
N ILE A 213 24.36 -9.42 3.11
CA ILE A 213 23.13 -8.89 2.50
C ILE A 213 22.58 -7.73 3.33
N ASN A 214 22.48 -7.91 4.66
CA ASN A 214 21.98 -6.87 5.55
C ASN A 214 22.88 -5.63 5.55
N GLU A 215 24.18 -5.79 5.70
CA GLU A 215 25.14 -4.69 5.71
C GLU A 215 25.17 -3.95 4.38
N LYS A 216 25.15 -4.70 3.26
CA LYS A 216 25.12 -4.11 1.92
C LYS A 216 23.82 -3.34 1.67
N ALA A 217 22.67 -3.88 2.09
CA ALA A 217 21.38 -3.19 1.93
C ALA A 217 21.38 -1.82 2.65
N LEU A 218 22.01 -1.70 3.80
CA LEU A 218 22.14 -0.43 4.53
C LEU A 218 22.95 0.63 3.78
N THR A 219 23.74 0.26 2.77
CA THR A 219 24.51 1.22 1.94
C THR A 219 23.69 1.80 0.78
N TYR A 220 22.48 1.27 0.53
CA TYR A 220 21.58 1.76 -0.50
C TYR A 220 20.47 2.61 0.13
N ASP A 221 20.27 3.81 -0.37
CA ASP A 221 19.13 4.64 0.03
C ASP A 221 17.85 4.09 -0.61
N GLY A 222 16.91 3.70 0.23
CA GLY A 222 15.58 3.25 -0.21
C GLY A 222 15.43 1.74 -0.44
N LEU A 223 16.49 1.01 -0.76
CA LEU A 223 16.42 -0.45 -0.97
C LEU A 223 16.18 -1.19 0.35
N VAL A 224 15.32 -2.20 0.31
CA VAL A 224 15.17 -3.16 1.42
C VAL A 224 15.41 -4.59 0.91
N ALA A 225 16.15 -5.37 1.69
CA ALA A 225 16.45 -6.78 1.41
C ALA A 225 16.14 -7.63 2.64
N THR A 226 15.51 -8.79 2.42
CA THR A 226 15.09 -9.68 3.51
C THR A 226 15.34 -11.14 3.13
N VAL A 227 15.95 -11.89 4.03
CA VAL A 227 15.99 -13.35 4.00
C VAL A 227 14.94 -13.85 4.99
N GLY A 228 13.75 -14.21 4.48
CA GLY A 228 12.59 -14.58 5.30
C GLY A 228 12.35 -16.09 5.43
N VAL A 229 12.98 -16.89 4.56
CA VAL A 229 12.89 -18.37 4.58
C VAL A 229 14.28 -18.96 4.56
N LEU A 230 14.55 -19.90 5.45
CA LEU A 230 15.82 -20.62 5.55
C LEU A 230 15.56 -22.07 5.92
N ASN A 231 16.02 -22.99 5.08
CA ASN A 231 15.92 -24.43 5.30
C ASN A 231 17.32 -25.05 5.32
N VAL A 232 17.64 -25.76 6.41
CA VAL A 232 18.93 -26.39 6.61
C VAL A 232 18.81 -27.89 6.39
N TYR A 233 19.79 -28.52 5.73
CA TYR A 233 19.81 -29.96 5.47
C TYR A 233 21.11 -30.57 5.94
N PRO A 234 21.05 -31.76 6.61
CA PRO A 234 19.84 -32.54 6.91
C PRO A 234 19.06 -32.05 8.15
N ASN A 235 19.42 -30.92 8.75
CA ASN A 235 18.78 -30.35 9.96
C ASN A 235 18.83 -31.31 11.16
N ALA A 236 20.01 -31.84 11.43
CA ALA A 236 20.27 -32.78 12.50
C ALA A 236 21.44 -32.30 13.41
N PHE A 237 21.28 -32.35 14.75
CA PHE A 237 22.24 -31.76 15.68
C PHE A 237 23.64 -32.39 15.67
N SER A 238 23.76 -33.64 15.19
CA SER A 238 25.02 -34.39 15.11
C SER A 238 25.70 -34.37 13.74
N VAL A 239 25.19 -33.56 12.78
CA VAL A 239 25.67 -33.50 11.41
C VAL A 239 26.06 -32.08 11.05
N VAL A 240 27.21 -31.88 10.41
CA VAL A 240 27.60 -30.61 9.77
C VAL A 240 26.68 -30.41 8.56
N PRO A 241 25.99 -29.26 8.44
CA PRO A 241 25.06 -29.02 7.33
C PRO A 241 25.73 -29.05 5.96
N GLY A 242 25.18 -29.87 5.06
CA GLY A 242 25.67 -29.99 3.68
C GLY A 242 24.96 -29.11 2.68
N ARG A 243 23.77 -28.61 3.01
CA ARG A 243 23.00 -27.68 2.15
C ARG A 243 22.14 -26.74 2.98
N VAL A 244 22.02 -25.50 2.49
CA VAL A 244 21.03 -24.53 2.98
C VAL A 244 20.31 -23.93 1.76
N ASP A 245 18.99 -23.94 1.81
CA ASP A 245 18.13 -23.24 0.85
C ASP A 245 17.52 -22.02 1.52
N PHE A 246 17.64 -20.83 0.92
CA PHE A 246 17.01 -19.61 1.43
C PHE A 246 16.37 -18.77 0.34
N THR A 247 15.46 -17.86 0.73
CA THR A 247 14.88 -16.88 -0.19
C THR A 247 15.38 -15.49 0.15
N LEU A 248 15.84 -14.76 -0.88
CA LEU A 248 16.18 -13.35 -0.79
C LEU A 248 15.08 -12.55 -1.49
N GLN A 249 14.41 -11.65 -0.75
CA GLN A 249 13.46 -10.69 -1.29
C GLN A 249 14.07 -9.30 -1.25
N ILE A 250 13.98 -8.57 -2.38
CA ILE A 250 14.48 -7.20 -2.53
C ILE A 250 13.35 -6.34 -3.05
N ARG A 251 13.20 -5.12 -2.51
CA ARG A 251 12.23 -4.12 -2.95
C ARG A 251 12.89 -2.76 -3.11
N ASP A 252 12.60 -2.08 -4.23
CA ASP A 252 13.12 -0.76 -4.55
C ASP A 252 12.24 -0.08 -5.63
N LEU A 253 12.37 1.24 -5.77
CA LEU A 253 11.82 2.01 -6.89
C LEU A 253 12.70 1.92 -8.15
N ASP A 254 13.88 1.35 -8.06
CA ASP A 254 14.84 1.22 -9.15
C ASP A 254 15.10 -0.25 -9.48
N SER A 255 14.64 -0.69 -10.67
CA SER A 255 14.79 -2.06 -11.14
C SER A 255 16.24 -2.47 -11.34
N ASP A 256 17.05 -1.59 -11.94
CA ASP A 256 18.46 -1.88 -12.23
C ASP A 256 19.26 -2.02 -10.93
N ARG A 257 18.91 -1.22 -9.93
CA ARG A 257 19.50 -1.29 -8.60
C ARG A 257 19.19 -2.62 -7.90
N MET A 258 17.95 -3.12 -8.02
CA MET A 258 17.58 -4.45 -7.51
C MET A 258 18.36 -5.58 -8.19
N GLU A 259 18.46 -5.56 -9.52
CA GLU A 259 19.21 -6.55 -10.29
C GLU A 259 20.69 -6.53 -9.88
N LYS A 260 21.29 -5.34 -9.88
CA LYS A 260 22.69 -5.15 -9.48
C LYS A 260 22.96 -5.64 -8.05
N PHE A 261 22.04 -5.40 -7.12
CA PHE A 261 22.19 -5.86 -5.73
C PHE A 261 22.32 -7.37 -5.66
N VAL A 262 21.42 -8.11 -6.34
CA VAL A 262 21.46 -9.59 -6.38
C VAL A 262 22.76 -10.09 -7.02
N GLU A 263 23.13 -9.50 -8.17
CA GLU A 263 24.36 -9.88 -8.88
C GLU A 263 25.61 -9.67 -8.03
N ASP A 264 25.72 -8.52 -7.35
CA ASP A 264 26.86 -8.20 -6.51
C ASP A 264 26.99 -9.18 -5.35
N VAL A 265 25.88 -9.54 -4.67
CA VAL A 265 25.87 -10.53 -3.58
C VAL A 265 26.25 -11.92 -4.11
N SER A 266 25.69 -12.32 -5.25
CA SER A 266 25.99 -13.61 -5.89
C SER A 266 27.45 -13.74 -6.29
N LYS A 267 28.04 -12.68 -6.84
CA LYS A 267 29.47 -12.64 -7.23
C LYS A 267 30.41 -12.68 -6.04
N GLU A 268 30.09 -11.98 -4.96
CA GLU A 268 30.93 -11.92 -3.75
C GLU A 268 31.13 -13.30 -3.11
N PHE A 269 30.07 -14.13 -3.12
CA PHE A 269 30.10 -15.45 -2.47
C PHE A 269 30.04 -16.62 -3.45
N ASP A 270 30.15 -16.38 -4.75
CA ASP A 270 30.19 -17.38 -5.81
C ASP A 270 29.01 -18.38 -5.72
N PHE A 271 27.78 -17.89 -5.73
CA PHE A 271 26.58 -18.74 -5.75
C PHE A 271 25.63 -18.38 -6.90
N GLY A 272 24.88 -19.38 -7.37
CA GLY A 272 23.78 -19.18 -8.31
C GLY A 272 22.46 -18.85 -7.60
N TYR A 273 21.57 -18.12 -8.29
CA TYR A 273 20.22 -17.86 -7.82
C TYR A 273 19.20 -18.05 -8.93
N GLU A 274 17.94 -18.30 -8.55
CA GLU A 274 16.80 -18.40 -9.44
C GLU A 274 15.76 -17.34 -9.06
N ILE A 275 15.32 -16.53 -10.03
CA ILE A 275 14.28 -15.53 -9.80
C ILE A 275 12.92 -16.23 -9.77
N GLN A 276 12.29 -16.27 -8.62
CA GLN A 276 10.97 -16.87 -8.38
C GLN A 276 9.82 -15.92 -8.65
N HIS A 277 10.06 -14.61 -8.45
CA HIS A 277 9.10 -13.55 -8.70
C HIS A 277 9.81 -12.25 -9.07
N LYS A 278 9.23 -11.56 -10.04
CA LYS A 278 9.70 -10.26 -10.52
C LYS A 278 8.50 -9.35 -10.77
N SER A 279 8.50 -8.17 -10.17
CA SER A 279 7.59 -7.07 -10.51
C SER A 279 8.37 -5.78 -10.67
N GLU A 280 7.93 -4.95 -11.61
CA GLU A 280 8.53 -3.64 -11.85
C GLU A 280 7.91 -2.59 -10.93
N PRO A 281 8.64 -1.54 -10.55
CA PRO A 281 8.09 -0.44 -9.78
C PRO A 281 7.06 0.35 -10.61
N ALA A 282 6.03 0.86 -9.94
CA ALA A 282 5.04 1.76 -10.52
C ALA A 282 5.29 3.18 -10.01
N LEU A 283 5.88 4.03 -10.83
CA LEU A 283 6.26 5.39 -10.43
C LEU A 283 5.06 6.34 -10.48
N CYS A 284 4.90 7.17 -9.47
CA CYS A 284 3.91 8.24 -9.44
C CYS A 284 4.31 9.39 -10.37
N ASP A 285 3.32 9.94 -11.07
CA ASP A 285 3.52 11.03 -12.01
C ASP A 285 3.92 12.33 -11.28
N SER A 286 4.89 13.06 -11.85
CA SER A 286 5.41 14.30 -11.26
C SER A 286 4.33 15.37 -11.10
N TRP A 287 3.45 15.52 -12.09
CA TRP A 287 2.33 16.48 -12.04
C TRP A 287 1.35 16.16 -10.92
N VAL A 288 1.03 14.87 -10.69
CA VAL A 288 0.16 14.45 -9.59
C VAL A 288 0.83 14.70 -8.25
N LYS A 289 2.12 14.36 -8.10
CA LYS A 289 2.91 14.67 -6.89
C LYS A 289 2.94 16.17 -6.58
N ASP A 290 3.13 17.00 -7.59
CA ASP A 290 3.08 18.47 -7.45
C ASP A 290 1.70 18.96 -7.00
N CYS A 291 0.62 18.36 -7.51
CA CYS A 291 -0.74 18.67 -7.06
C CYS A 291 -0.95 18.33 -5.58
N ILE A 292 -0.43 17.18 -5.11
CA ILE A 292 -0.47 16.76 -3.71
C ILE A 292 0.35 17.71 -2.83
N SER A 293 1.56 18.05 -3.26
CA SER A 293 2.46 18.97 -2.54
C SER A 293 1.83 20.35 -2.35
N ARG A 294 1.25 20.92 -3.43
CA ARG A 294 0.52 22.19 -3.33
C ARG A 294 -0.70 22.11 -2.40
N ALA A 295 -1.42 20.98 -2.44
CA ALA A 295 -2.56 20.75 -1.57
C ALA A 295 -2.14 20.69 -0.09
N SER A 296 -1.09 19.94 0.24
CA SER A 296 -0.53 19.86 1.60
C SER A 296 -0.07 21.24 2.11
N SER A 297 0.68 21.95 1.29
CA SER A 297 1.18 23.31 1.61
C SER A 297 0.04 24.30 1.86
N LYS A 298 -1.06 24.22 1.10
CA LYS A 298 -2.24 25.08 1.28
C LYS A 298 -2.86 24.97 2.66
N PHE A 299 -2.80 23.79 3.27
CA PHE A 299 -3.32 23.54 4.62
C PHE A 299 -2.27 23.66 5.73
N GLY A 300 -1.02 24.02 5.37
CA GLY A 300 0.09 24.12 6.32
C GLY A 300 0.53 22.76 6.88
N LEU A 301 0.23 21.66 6.17
CA LEU A 301 0.60 20.30 6.55
C LEU A 301 2.04 19.98 6.13
N LYS A 302 2.78 19.35 7.04
CA LYS A 302 4.12 18.84 6.72
C LYS A 302 3.98 17.62 5.80
N SER A 303 4.77 17.59 4.72
CA SER A 303 4.77 16.47 3.80
C SER A 303 6.19 16.06 3.40
N ILE A 304 6.39 14.78 3.12
CA ILE A 304 7.64 14.22 2.59
C ILE A 304 7.37 13.36 1.37
N LEU A 305 8.36 13.29 0.48
CA LEU A 305 8.41 12.28 -0.59
C LEU A 305 8.84 10.94 0.02
N MET A 306 8.16 9.86 -0.34
CA MET A 306 8.49 8.53 0.17
C MET A 306 7.98 7.43 -0.77
N PRO A 307 8.62 6.25 -0.81
CA PRO A 307 8.09 5.11 -1.56
C PRO A 307 6.94 4.43 -0.81
N SER A 308 5.99 3.84 -1.53
CA SER A 308 5.18 2.75 -0.97
C SER A 308 5.95 1.44 -1.04
N ARG A 309 6.09 0.77 0.09
CA ARG A 309 6.69 -0.56 0.18
C ARG A 309 5.65 -1.67 0.22
N ALA A 310 4.38 -1.32 0.37
CA ALA A 310 3.23 -2.18 0.17
C ALA A 310 2.73 -2.08 -1.27
N SER A 311 2.08 -3.13 -1.75
CA SER A 311 1.36 -3.12 -3.01
C SER A 311 0.01 -2.42 -2.84
N HIS A 312 -0.49 -1.79 -3.89
CA HIS A 312 -1.78 -1.09 -3.91
C HIS A 312 -2.41 -1.17 -5.31
N ASP A 313 -3.72 -0.94 -5.41
CA ASP A 313 -4.41 -0.88 -6.69
C ASP A 313 -3.78 0.13 -7.66
N SER A 314 -3.22 1.24 -7.14
CA SER A 314 -2.50 2.26 -7.90
C SER A 314 -1.40 1.71 -8.80
N GLN A 315 -0.74 0.61 -8.41
CA GLN A 315 0.36 0.05 -9.20
C GLN A 315 -0.05 -0.39 -10.61
N ASN A 316 -1.34 -0.61 -10.84
CA ASN A 316 -1.87 -1.03 -12.13
C ASN A 316 -2.19 0.16 -13.07
N PHE A 317 -2.14 1.41 -12.58
CA PHE A 317 -2.48 2.63 -13.31
C PHE A 317 -1.29 3.28 -14.04
N THR A 318 -0.25 2.52 -14.38
CA THR A 318 0.96 3.04 -15.06
C THR A 318 0.74 3.60 -16.46
N PHE A 319 -0.47 3.45 -17.02
CA PHE A 319 -0.84 3.96 -18.36
C PHE A 319 -1.42 5.38 -18.34
N CYS A 320 -1.66 5.97 -17.15
CA CYS A 320 -2.16 7.33 -16.98
C CYS A 320 -1.39 8.04 -15.86
N PRO A 321 -1.48 9.38 -15.74
CA PRO A 321 -0.93 10.08 -14.57
C PRO A 321 -1.54 9.52 -13.28
N MET A 322 -0.71 8.98 -12.38
CA MET A 322 -1.16 8.42 -11.11
C MET A 322 -0.36 8.94 -9.93
N GLY A 323 -0.96 8.92 -8.75
CA GLY A 323 -0.30 9.26 -7.50
C GLY A 323 -1.03 8.73 -6.28
N MET A 324 -0.35 8.76 -5.14
CA MET A 324 -0.88 8.33 -3.86
C MET A 324 -0.55 9.33 -2.76
N ILE A 325 -1.47 9.41 -1.79
CA ILE A 325 -1.34 10.18 -0.56
C ILE A 325 -1.33 9.21 0.61
N PHE A 326 -0.32 9.28 1.47
CA PHE A 326 -0.31 8.55 2.72
C PHE A 326 -0.66 9.45 3.91
N VAL A 327 -1.42 8.89 4.85
CA VAL A 327 -1.57 9.41 6.21
C VAL A 327 -0.85 8.48 7.19
N PRO A 328 -0.39 9.00 8.35
CA PRO A 328 0.40 8.21 9.29
C PRO A 328 -0.35 6.98 9.82
N SER A 329 0.36 5.86 9.94
CA SER A 329 -0.04 4.68 10.72
C SER A 329 0.68 4.73 12.07
N ILE A 330 -0.05 4.84 13.16
CA ILE A 330 0.53 4.97 14.51
C ILE A 330 1.31 3.71 14.86
N GLY A 331 2.60 3.89 15.14
CA GLY A 331 3.53 2.79 15.39
C GLY A 331 3.83 1.92 14.17
N GLY A 332 3.34 2.31 12.97
CA GLY A 332 3.54 1.56 11.72
C GLY A 332 2.81 0.21 11.67
N ILE A 333 1.76 0.06 12.48
CA ILE A 333 1.02 -1.21 12.58
C ILE A 333 -0.03 -1.26 11.47
N SER A 334 0.00 -2.33 10.66
CA SER A 334 -1.02 -2.68 9.67
C SER A 334 -1.26 -4.19 9.65
N HIS A 335 -2.30 -4.66 8.94
CA HIS A 335 -2.75 -6.06 8.91
C HIS A 335 -2.92 -6.65 10.33
N SER A 336 -3.49 -5.84 11.21
CA SER A 336 -3.62 -6.14 12.64
C SER A 336 -4.82 -5.40 13.23
N PRO A 337 -5.52 -5.97 14.22
CA PRO A 337 -6.56 -5.26 14.97
C PRO A 337 -6.03 -4.04 15.74
N LYS A 338 -4.71 -3.91 15.88
CA LYS A 338 -4.05 -2.77 16.51
C LYS A 338 -3.74 -1.64 15.54
N GLU A 339 -4.08 -1.78 14.26
CA GLU A 339 -3.95 -0.72 13.27
C GLU A 339 -4.67 0.54 13.75
N ARG A 340 -3.97 1.68 13.63
CA ARG A 340 -4.49 2.94 14.12
C ARG A 340 -3.96 4.13 13.33
N THR A 341 -4.87 5.04 13.00
CA THR A 341 -4.58 6.44 12.65
C THR A 341 -5.54 7.33 13.42
N THR A 342 -5.26 8.63 13.59
CA THR A 342 -6.17 9.52 14.30
C THR A 342 -7.24 10.10 13.37
N ASP A 343 -8.36 10.57 13.95
CA ASP A 343 -9.40 11.25 13.18
C ASP A 343 -8.84 12.49 12.46
N GLU A 344 -7.91 13.21 13.11
CA GLU A 344 -7.24 14.37 12.51
C GLU A 344 -6.39 13.98 11.29
N MET A 345 -5.61 12.89 11.38
CA MET A 345 -4.82 12.38 10.25
C MET A 345 -5.72 11.96 9.09
N CYS A 346 -6.84 11.25 9.37
CA CYS A 346 -7.83 10.91 8.36
C CYS A 346 -8.39 12.17 7.67
N HIS A 347 -8.78 13.18 8.45
CA HIS A 347 -9.32 14.44 7.91
C HIS A 347 -8.28 15.24 7.12
N ASN A 348 -7.01 15.23 7.53
CA ASN A 348 -5.93 15.87 6.79
C ASN A 348 -5.74 15.20 5.44
N GLY A 349 -5.74 13.86 5.39
CA GLY A 349 -5.70 13.10 4.14
C GLY A 349 -6.85 13.47 3.19
N VAL A 350 -8.08 13.50 3.70
CA VAL A 350 -9.27 13.88 2.90
C VAL A 350 -9.18 15.31 2.38
N LYS A 351 -8.74 16.28 3.20
CA LYS A 351 -8.56 17.68 2.76
C LYS A 351 -7.55 17.77 1.61
N VAL A 352 -6.42 17.04 1.75
CA VAL A 352 -5.39 16.99 0.71
C VAL A 352 -5.93 16.32 -0.55
N LEU A 353 -6.65 15.20 -0.44
CA LEU A 353 -7.28 14.53 -1.57
C LEU A 353 -8.25 15.46 -2.34
N ILE A 354 -9.16 16.12 -1.63
CA ILE A 354 -10.13 17.07 -2.21
C ILE A 354 -9.41 18.19 -2.97
N GLU A 355 -8.39 18.80 -2.38
CA GLU A 355 -7.66 19.89 -3.02
C GLU A 355 -6.79 19.40 -4.18
N THR A 356 -6.23 18.18 -4.07
CA THR A 356 -5.51 17.55 -5.17
C THR A 356 -6.42 17.32 -6.36
N ILE A 357 -7.64 16.78 -6.16
CA ILE A 357 -8.63 16.59 -7.22
C ILE A 357 -8.96 17.93 -7.90
N LYS A 358 -9.15 19.03 -7.13
CA LYS A 358 -9.36 20.38 -7.70
C LYS A 358 -8.17 20.85 -8.53
N ASN A 359 -6.95 20.54 -8.13
CA ASN A 359 -5.75 20.88 -8.88
C ASN A 359 -5.62 20.08 -10.17
N LEU A 360 -6.04 18.81 -10.16
CA LEU A 360 -6.07 17.92 -11.33
C LEU A 360 -7.19 18.29 -12.31
N ASP A 361 -8.27 18.93 -11.83
CA ASP A 361 -9.42 19.32 -12.66
C ASP A 361 -9.18 20.56 -13.54
N LYS A 362 -8.12 21.32 -13.28
CA LYS A 362 -7.72 22.49 -14.07
C LYS A 362 -7.22 22.10 -15.46
#